data_d5e60d854a9c72cb27be114de9d77879
#
_entry.id   d5e60d854a9c72cb27be114de9d77879
#
_cell.length_a   1.000
_cell.length_b   1.000
_cell.length_c   1.000
_cell.angle_alpha   90.00
_cell.angle_beta   90.00
_cell.angle_gamma   90.00
#
_symmetry.space_group_name_H-M   'P 1'
#
loop_
_entity.id
_entity.type
_entity.pdbx_description
1 polymer ?
#
loop_
_entity_poly.entity_id
_entity_poly.type
_entity_poly.pdbx_seq_one_letter_code
_entity_poly.pdbx_strand_id
1 'polypeptide(L)'
;MNLRKLARGKPCMIRLPGCNHDRGTTVLAHYRLAGYAGMGTKPDDFAFGAWSCSNCHSLVDGRTKAEHAKEVLRLAHAEGCLRTMAELREMKNRGEL
;
A
#
# COMPACT_ATOMS: atom_id res chain seq x y z
N MET A 1 9.21 7.84 13.64
CA MET A 1 7.78 7.73 13.21
C MET A 1 7.52 6.34 12.67
N ASN A 2 6.49 5.67 13.17
CA ASN A 2 6.14 4.34 12.69
C ASN A 2 5.09 4.45 11.60
N LEU A 3 5.50 4.31 10.34
CA LEU A 3 4.61 4.46 9.18
C LEU A 3 3.56 3.35 9.12
N ARG A 4 3.84 2.16 9.66
CA ARG A 4 2.86 1.07 9.70
C ARG A 4 1.69 1.41 10.61
N LYS A 5 1.96 2.00 11.77
CA LYS A 5 0.91 2.45 12.67
C LYS A 5 0.15 3.63 12.09
N LEU A 6 0.85 4.53 11.39
CA LEU A 6 0.25 5.70 10.79
C LEU A 6 -0.80 5.32 9.72
N ALA A 7 -0.62 4.17 9.07
CA ALA A 7 -1.55 3.71 8.03
C ALA A 7 -2.97 3.47 8.57
N ARG A 8 -3.11 3.16 9.85
CA ARG A 8 -4.42 2.88 10.44
C ARG A 8 -5.34 4.10 10.32
N GLY A 9 -6.55 3.86 9.83
CA GLY A 9 -7.54 4.91 9.64
C GLY A 9 -7.36 5.75 8.38
N LYS A 10 -6.33 5.47 7.57
CA LYS A 10 -6.11 6.18 6.32
C LYS A 10 -6.93 5.58 5.18
N PRO A 11 -7.23 6.35 4.13
CA PRO A 11 -7.97 5.80 2.99
C PRO A 11 -7.13 4.82 2.19
N CYS A 12 -7.78 3.84 1.55
CA CYS A 12 -7.09 2.92 0.65
C CYS A 12 -6.57 3.67 -0.58
N MET A 13 -5.29 3.52 -0.89
CA MET A 13 -4.64 4.17 -2.02
C MET A 13 -4.43 3.24 -3.21
N ILE A 14 -4.66 1.93 -3.05
CA ILE A 14 -4.57 0.97 -4.16
C ILE A 14 -5.81 1.05 -5.03
N ARG A 15 -6.99 1.10 -4.43
CA ARG A 15 -8.26 1.41 -5.11
C ARG A 15 -8.65 0.46 -6.24
N LEU A 16 -8.44 -0.84 -6.03
CA LEU A 16 -8.93 -1.85 -6.96
C LEU A 16 -10.47 -1.92 -6.90
N PRO A 17 -11.13 -2.47 -7.95
CA PRO A 17 -12.59 -2.62 -7.93
C PRO A 17 -13.13 -3.35 -6.71
N GLY A 18 -12.36 -4.26 -6.10
CA GLY A 18 -12.75 -4.96 -4.89
C GLY A 18 -12.47 -4.21 -3.59
N CYS A 19 -12.08 -2.94 -3.66
CA CYS A 19 -11.79 -2.14 -2.46
C CYS A 19 -13.03 -2.05 -1.57
N ASN A 20 -12.86 -2.30 -0.25
CA ASN A 20 -13.98 -2.25 0.69
C ASN A 20 -14.23 -0.85 1.25
N HIS A 21 -13.34 0.10 0.97
CA HIS A 21 -13.40 1.49 1.45
C HIS A 21 -13.47 1.63 2.97
N ASP A 22 -13.14 0.58 3.70
CA ASP A 22 -13.15 0.58 5.16
C ASP A 22 -11.78 0.97 5.70
N ARG A 23 -11.66 2.22 6.16
CA ARG A 23 -10.42 2.77 6.70
C ARG A 23 -9.92 2.02 7.93
N GLY A 24 -10.85 1.38 8.66
CA GLY A 24 -10.48 0.58 9.84
C GLY A 24 -9.65 -0.65 9.49
N THR A 25 -9.66 -1.08 8.23
CA THR A 25 -8.89 -2.23 7.78
C THR A 25 -7.57 -1.84 7.11
N THR A 26 -7.27 -0.54 6.98
CA THR A 26 -6.10 -0.07 6.25
C THR A 26 -4.80 -0.43 6.94
N VAL A 27 -3.89 -0.99 6.16
CA VAL A 27 -2.53 -1.34 6.58
C VAL A 27 -1.54 -0.80 5.54
N LEU A 28 -0.25 -0.87 5.87
CA LEU A 28 0.82 -0.51 4.93
C LEU A 28 1.21 -1.75 4.14
N ALA A 29 0.76 -1.83 2.88
CA ALA A 29 1.00 -2.97 2.00
C ALA A 29 2.29 -2.73 1.21
N HIS A 30 3.30 -3.58 1.41
CA HIS A 30 4.61 -3.40 0.79
C HIS A 30 4.65 -3.96 -0.63
N TYR A 31 5.13 -3.12 -1.56
CA TYR A 31 5.41 -3.53 -2.93
C TYR A 31 6.77 -4.21 -2.97
N ARG A 32 6.80 -5.45 -3.43
CA ARG A 32 8.03 -6.25 -3.45
C ARG A 32 8.71 -6.12 -4.80
N LEU A 33 9.55 -5.10 -4.92
CA LEU A 33 10.32 -4.86 -6.13
C LEU A 33 11.64 -5.64 -6.04
N ALA A 34 11.95 -6.39 -7.09
CA ALA A 34 13.18 -7.18 -7.13
C ALA A 34 14.41 -6.29 -6.88
N GLY A 35 15.31 -6.76 -6.04
CA GLY A 35 16.50 -6.02 -5.63
C GLY A 35 16.30 -5.12 -4.42
N TYR A 36 15.06 -4.81 -4.07
CA TYR A 36 14.73 -3.94 -2.94
C TYR A 36 13.87 -4.63 -1.89
N ALA A 37 13.34 -5.81 -2.20
CA ALA A 37 12.54 -6.59 -1.28
C ALA A 37 12.62 -8.07 -1.61
N GLY A 38 12.36 -8.94 -0.63
CA GLY A 38 12.42 -10.38 -0.78
C GLY A 38 13.77 -10.94 -0.34
N MET A 39 13.90 -12.25 -0.25
CA MET A 39 15.16 -12.94 0.13
C MET A 39 15.83 -12.34 1.39
N GLY A 40 15.04 -11.96 2.39
CA GLY A 40 15.56 -11.37 3.63
C GLY A 40 15.75 -9.87 3.60
N THR A 41 15.57 -9.22 2.45
CA THR A 41 15.61 -7.77 2.34
C THR A 41 14.24 -7.19 2.67
N LYS A 42 14.17 -6.29 3.65
CA LYS A 42 12.92 -5.62 3.99
C LYS A 42 12.68 -4.43 3.08
N PRO A 43 11.48 -4.29 2.49
CA PRO A 43 11.18 -3.11 1.69
C PRO A 43 11.08 -1.88 2.59
N ASP A 44 11.49 -0.73 2.04
CA ASP A 44 11.40 0.54 2.74
C ASP A 44 9.94 0.95 2.93
N ASP A 45 9.56 1.29 4.16
CA ASP A 45 8.18 1.64 4.49
C ASP A 45 7.70 2.91 3.76
N PHE A 46 8.58 3.86 3.51
CA PHE A 46 8.22 5.10 2.83
C PHE A 46 8.08 4.92 1.32
N ALA A 47 9.10 4.32 0.69
CA ALA A 47 9.14 4.23 -0.77
C ALA A 47 8.25 3.13 -1.33
N PHE A 48 8.11 2.02 -0.60
CA PHE A 48 7.44 0.82 -1.12
C PHE A 48 6.21 0.43 -0.32
N GLY A 49 5.61 1.36 0.41
CA GLY A 49 4.41 1.10 1.19
C GLY A 49 3.20 1.82 0.62
N ALA A 50 2.08 1.12 0.51
CA ALA A 50 0.81 1.69 0.08
C ALA A 50 -0.24 1.51 1.18
N TRP A 51 -0.98 2.56 1.50
CA TRP A 51 -2.16 2.42 2.35
C TRP A 51 -3.19 1.58 1.60
N SER A 52 -3.58 0.46 2.18
CA SER A 52 -4.42 -0.53 1.51
C SER A 52 -5.48 -1.09 2.46
N CYS A 53 -6.73 -1.12 2.02
CA CYS A 53 -7.76 -1.82 2.76
C CYS A 53 -7.48 -3.34 2.75
N SER A 54 -8.16 -4.09 3.62
CA SER A 54 -7.93 -5.53 3.74
C SER A 54 -8.18 -6.28 2.43
N ASN A 55 -9.20 -5.89 1.67
CA ASN A 55 -9.52 -6.56 0.40
C ASN A 55 -8.45 -6.32 -0.66
N CYS A 56 -8.02 -5.05 -0.86
CA CYS A 56 -6.96 -4.75 -1.81
C CYS A 56 -5.65 -5.41 -1.40
N HIS A 57 -5.34 -5.44 -0.11
CA HIS A 57 -4.14 -6.10 0.41
C HIS A 57 -4.15 -7.59 0.08
N SER A 58 -5.28 -8.26 0.29
CA SER A 58 -5.41 -9.68 -0.02
C SER A 58 -5.27 -9.96 -1.52
N LEU A 59 -5.79 -9.07 -2.36
CA LEU A 59 -5.68 -9.20 -3.81
C LEU A 59 -4.23 -9.06 -4.29
N VAL A 60 -3.53 -8.01 -3.85
CA VAL A 60 -2.14 -7.78 -4.31
C VAL A 60 -1.16 -8.78 -3.70
N ASP A 61 -1.46 -9.34 -2.53
CA ASP A 61 -0.63 -10.39 -1.89
C ASP A 61 -0.91 -11.78 -2.46
N GLY A 62 -1.94 -11.93 -3.28
CA GLY A 62 -2.32 -13.23 -3.82
C GLY A 62 -3.04 -14.15 -2.85
N ARG A 63 -3.51 -13.64 -1.71
CA ARG A 63 -4.27 -14.43 -0.72
C ARG A 63 -5.67 -14.73 -1.20
N THR A 64 -6.25 -13.82 -1.97
CA THR A 64 -7.56 -13.97 -2.58
C THR A 64 -7.36 -14.14 -4.07
N LYS A 65 -8.06 -15.10 -4.67
CA LYS A 65 -8.00 -15.30 -6.12
C LYS A 65 -8.54 -14.05 -6.81
N ALA A 66 -7.67 -13.41 -7.59
CA ALA A 66 -8.03 -12.18 -8.30
C ALA A 66 -8.56 -12.50 -9.69
N GLU A 67 -9.59 -11.76 -10.11
CA GLU A 67 -10.09 -11.82 -11.48
C GLU A 67 -9.27 -10.93 -12.41
N HIS A 68 -8.37 -10.14 -11.85
CA HIS A 68 -7.52 -9.21 -12.60
C HIS A 68 -6.21 -9.85 -12.97
N ALA A 69 -5.66 -9.43 -14.11
CA ALA A 69 -4.32 -9.84 -14.52
C ALA A 69 -3.30 -9.37 -13.49
N LYS A 70 -2.21 -10.14 -13.36
CA LYS A 70 -1.13 -9.82 -12.40
C LYS A 70 -0.57 -8.42 -12.63
N GLU A 71 -0.45 -8.02 -13.90
CA GLU A 71 0.07 -6.69 -14.27
C GLU A 71 -0.85 -5.57 -13.76
N VAL A 72 -2.15 -5.78 -13.80
CA VAL A 72 -3.14 -4.81 -13.29
C VAL A 72 -2.97 -4.65 -11.78
N LEU A 73 -2.81 -5.76 -11.06
CA LEU A 73 -2.61 -5.74 -9.61
C LEU A 73 -1.30 -5.03 -9.25
N ARG A 74 -0.23 -5.33 -9.98
CA ARG A 74 1.07 -4.71 -9.73
C ARG A 74 1.04 -3.21 -10.02
N LEU A 75 0.38 -2.79 -11.10
CA LEU A 75 0.25 -1.37 -11.42
C LEU A 75 -0.55 -0.63 -10.34
N ALA A 76 -1.68 -1.20 -9.94
CA ALA A 76 -2.52 -0.60 -8.89
C ALA A 76 -1.74 -0.46 -7.58
N HIS A 77 -0.95 -1.47 -7.22
CA HIS A 77 -0.13 -1.45 -6.00
C HIS A 77 0.95 -0.37 -6.10
N ALA A 78 1.67 -0.31 -7.23
CA ALA A 78 2.72 0.69 -7.44
C ALA A 78 2.14 2.11 -7.39
N GLU A 79 1.01 2.33 -8.04
CA GLU A 79 0.34 3.64 -8.00
C GLU A 79 -0.14 3.97 -6.59
N GLY A 80 -0.59 2.96 -5.84
CA GLY A 80 -0.93 3.12 -4.43
C GLY A 80 0.25 3.59 -3.59
N CYS A 81 1.43 3.06 -3.86
CA CYS A 81 2.66 3.51 -3.19
C CYS A 81 2.97 4.97 -3.52
N LEU A 82 2.81 5.37 -4.79
CA LEU A 82 3.05 6.75 -5.21
C LEU A 82 2.06 7.72 -4.55
N ARG A 83 0.78 7.35 -4.50
CA ARG A 83 -0.24 8.18 -3.84
C ARG A 83 0.03 8.31 -2.34
N THR A 84 0.40 7.22 -1.70
CA THR A 84 0.73 7.21 -0.27
C THR A 84 1.95 8.10 0.00
N MET A 85 2.99 7.98 -0.83
CA MET A 85 4.20 8.77 -0.69
C MET A 85 3.91 10.27 -0.84
N ALA A 86 3.06 10.63 -1.81
CA ALA A 86 2.64 12.01 -2.02
C ALA A 86 1.92 12.56 -0.78
N GLU A 87 1.02 11.76 -0.20
CA GLU A 87 0.28 12.17 1.00
C GLU A 87 1.21 12.29 2.22
N LEU A 88 2.14 11.37 2.38
CA LEU A 88 3.12 11.44 3.47
C LEU A 88 3.97 12.69 3.35
N ARG A 89 4.34 13.08 2.14
CA ARG A 89 5.12 14.30 1.90
C ARG A 89 4.31 15.54 2.30
N GLU A 90 3.03 15.57 1.96
CA GLU A 90 2.14 16.66 2.36
C GLU A 90 1.99 16.73 3.87
N MET A 91 1.85 15.58 4.53
CA MET A 91 1.78 15.53 5.99
C MET A 91 3.05 16.09 6.64
N LYS A 92 4.21 15.77 6.06
CA LYS A 92 5.48 16.29 6.55
C LYS A 92 5.53 17.82 6.39
N ASN A 93 5.05 18.33 5.25
CA ASN A 93 5.03 19.78 5.00
C ASN A 93 4.11 20.51 5.97
N ARG A 94 3.04 19.84 6.44
CA ARG A 94 2.12 20.40 7.43
C ARG A 94 2.60 20.24 8.87
N GLY A 95 3.76 19.61 9.07
CA GLY A 95 4.28 19.35 10.42
C GLY A 95 3.61 18.16 11.12
N GLU A 96 2.93 17.28 10.38
CA GLU A 96 2.23 16.12 10.94
C GLU A 96 3.11 14.87 11.02
N LEU A 97 4.30 14.91 10.49
CA LEU A 97 5.30 13.84 10.57
C LEU A 97 6.56 14.31 11.24
#